data_ff3f75cbb4e7595d4999e5af2232e602
#
_entry.id   ff3f75cbb4e7595d4999e5af2232e602
#
_cell.length_a   1.000
_cell.length_b   1.000
_cell.length_c   1.000
_cell.angle_alpha   90.00
_cell.angle_beta   90.00
_cell.angle_gamma   90.00
#
_symmetry.space_group_name_H-M   'P 1'
#
loop_
_entity.id
_entity.type
_entity.pdbx_description
1 polymer ?
#
loop_
_entity_poly.entity_id
_entity_poly.type
_entity_poly.pdbx_seq_one_letter_code
_entity_poly.pdbx_strand_id
1 'polypeptide(L)'
;PMHAPEKYLERFPNLKWDRQIMAAMLSAMDDSVGKIIDELKKHDLYDNTITFFQSDNGPSRESRNWLDGNLDPYYGGSTGKLKGHKFSLFEGGIRSPAIINWPKNIPSGQVINEPGVAMDIFPTFLTAAGVDLNQYELDGKNILPMVIEGKKSSHDGLFWEMNEQTAVRKDKWKLVLNGHLVEDVPSEDNVHLSDLENDMAESINLKEKYPQITKELKKIAQDWRTGIENRWENEWLPKANGTTGYVKKK
;
A
#
# COMPACT_ATOMS: atom_id res chain seq x y z
N PRO A 1 -17.48 -12.80 -0.59
CA PRO A 1 -18.13 -12.72 0.70
C PRO A 1 -17.12 -12.87 1.82
N MET A 2 -17.28 -12.08 2.91
CA MET A 2 -16.42 -12.17 4.09
C MET A 2 -16.91 -13.32 4.97
N HIS A 3 -15.97 -14.11 5.47
CA HIS A 3 -16.26 -15.31 6.22
C HIS A 3 -15.25 -15.51 7.34
N ALA A 4 -15.71 -15.89 8.53
CA ALA A 4 -14.86 -16.31 9.63
C ALA A 4 -15.47 -17.53 10.32
N PRO A 5 -14.64 -18.52 10.75
CA PRO A 5 -15.11 -19.61 11.58
C PRO A 5 -15.71 -19.12 12.91
N GLU A 6 -16.74 -19.80 13.40
CA GLU A 6 -17.49 -19.42 14.62
C GLU A 6 -16.59 -19.15 15.83
N LYS A 7 -15.61 -20.00 16.09
CA LYS A 7 -14.64 -19.82 17.18
C LYS A 7 -13.91 -18.48 17.19
N TYR A 8 -13.81 -17.81 16.02
CA TYR A 8 -13.20 -16.47 15.93
C TYR A 8 -14.26 -15.38 16.09
N LEU A 9 -15.50 -15.61 15.66
CA LEU A 9 -16.63 -14.70 15.90
C LEU A 9 -16.91 -14.57 17.39
N GLU A 10 -16.87 -15.68 18.13
CA GLU A 10 -17.04 -15.73 19.58
C GLU A 10 -16.01 -14.91 20.38
N ARG A 11 -14.85 -14.61 19.81
CA ARG A 11 -13.86 -13.71 20.44
C ARG A 11 -14.34 -12.26 20.53
N PHE A 12 -15.32 -11.85 19.73
CA PHE A 12 -15.76 -10.46 19.55
C PHE A 12 -17.29 -10.28 19.67
N PRO A 13 -17.96 -10.83 20.71
CA PRO A 13 -19.42 -10.90 20.76
C PRO A 13 -20.09 -9.51 20.91
N ASN A 14 -19.35 -8.50 21.33
CA ASN A 14 -19.87 -7.14 21.58
C ASN A 14 -19.71 -6.18 20.39
N LEU A 15 -19.08 -6.63 19.30
CA LEU A 15 -18.94 -5.81 18.10
C LEU A 15 -20.18 -5.93 17.21
N LYS A 16 -20.51 -4.86 16.48
CA LYS A 16 -21.49 -4.95 15.39
C LYS A 16 -21.03 -5.99 14.38
N TRP A 17 -21.96 -6.63 13.72
CA TRP A 17 -21.72 -7.81 12.87
C TRP A 17 -20.62 -7.61 11.82
N ASP A 18 -20.57 -6.46 11.13
CA ASP A 18 -19.55 -6.13 10.13
C ASP A 18 -18.15 -6.00 10.75
N ARG A 19 -18.07 -5.33 11.91
CA ARG A 19 -16.83 -5.22 12.69
C ARG A 19 -16.44 -6.54 13.32
N GLN A 20 -17.41 -7.33 13.75
CA GLN A 20 -17.19 -8.66 14.33
C GLN A 20 -16.55 -9.61 13.31
N ILE A 21 -17.10 -9.67 12.10
CA ILE A 21 -16.54 -10.51 11.04
C ILE A 21 -15.13 -10.07 10.66
N MET A 22 -14.89 -8.77 10.50
CA MET A 22 -13.55 -8.24 10.19
C MET A 22 -12.54 -8.59 11.30
N ALA A 23 -12.90 -8.38 12.56
CA ALA A 23 -12.05 -8.71 13.69
C ALA A 23 -11.77 -10.21 13.78
N ALA A 24 -12.77 -11.04 13.50
CA ALA A 24 -12.64 -12.49 13.47
C ALA A 24 -11.72 -12.97 12.35
N MET A 25 -11.83 -12.41 11.15
CA MET A 25 -10.93 -12.70 10.02
C MET A 25 -9.48 -12.33 10.34
N LEU A 26 -9.26 -11.13 10.88
CA LEU A 26 -7.93 -10.68 11.30
C LEU A 26 -7.36 -11.57 12.40
N SER A 27 -8.17 -11.97 13.38
CA SER A 27 -7.75 -12.88 14.45
C SER A 27 -7.39 -14.29 13.93
N ALA A 28 -8.10 -14.78 12.91
CA ALA A 28 -7.78 -16.05 12.27
C ALA A 28 -6.45 -15.99 11.49
N MET A 29 -6.20 -14.86 10.83
CA MET A 29 -4.95 -14.61 10.13
C MET A 29 -3.79 -14.49 11.12
N ASP A 30 -3.96 -13.75 12.23
CA ASP A 30 -2.98 -13.58 13.30
C ASP A 30 -2.57 -14.94 13.91
N ASP A 31 -3.54 -15.79 14.27
CA ASP A 31 -3.28 -17.16 14.72
C ASP A 31 -2.47 -17.98 13.69
N SER A 32 -2.70 -17.72 12.40
CA SER A 32 -1.98 -18.43 11.33
C SER A 32 -0.54 -17.94 11.19
N VAL A 33 -0.32 -16.62 11.32
CA VAL A 33 1.02 -16.03 11.39
C VAL A 33 1.77 -16.60 12.59
N GLY A 34 1.13 -16.66 13.77
CA GLY A 34 1.70 -17.24 14.98
C GLY A 34 2.20 -18.67 14.75
N LYS A 35 1.40 -19.52 14.11
CA LYS A 35 1.81 -20.91 13.80
C LYS A 35 3.02 -20.99 12.89
N ILE A 36 3.13 -20.10 11.89
CA ILE A 36 4.31 -20.04 11.00
C ILE A 36 5.55 -19.67 11.81
N ILE A 37 5.44 -18.66 12.67
CA ILE A 37 6.53 -18.23 13.55
C ILE A 37 6.95 -19.35 14.51
N ASP A 38 6.00 -20.07 15.09
CA ASP A 38 6.28 -21.18 16.01
C ASP A 38 6.98 -22.34 15.28
N GLU A 39 6.59 -22.68 14.06
CA GLU A 39 7.30 -23.69 13.27
C GLU A 39 8.71 -23.24 12.89
N LEU A 40 8.92 -21.96 12.55
CA LEU A 40 10.28 -21.44 12.30
C LEU A 40 11.17 -21.57 13.56
N LYS A 41 10.63 -21.24 14.74
CA LYS A 41 11.35 -21.38 16.02
C LYS A 41 11.65 -22.85 16.34
N LYS A 42 10.69 -23.74 16.16
CA LYS A 42 10.83 -25.17 16.39
C LYS A 42 11.92 -25.83 15.54
N HIS A 43 12.18 -25.28 14.35
CA HIS A 43 13.20 -25.75 13.42
C HIS A 43 14.50 -24.93 13.44
N ASP A 44 14.69 -24.05 14.44
CA ASP A 44 15.88 -23.17 14.58
C ASP A 44 16.12 -22.27 13.35
N LEU A 45 15.06 -21.92 12.60
CA LEU A 45 15.13 -21.08 11.41
C LEU A 45 14.78 -19.62 11.68
N TYR A 46 14.07 -19.33 12.78
CA TYR A 46 13.46 -18.03 13.06
C TYR A 46 14.47 -16.88 13.02
N ASP A 47 15.63 -17.04 13.66
CA ASP A 47 16.60 -15.96 13.81
C ASP A 47 17.22 -15.54 12.46
N ASN A 48 17.31 -16.46 11.50
CA ASN A 48 17.87 -16.22 10.17
C ASN A 48 16.80 -16.21 9.06
N THR A 49 15.55 -15.94 9.40
CA THR A 49 14.46 -15.78 8.44
C THR A 49 13.94 -14.35 8.46
N ILE A 50 13.83 -13.72 7.29
CA ILE A 50 13.09 -12.47 7.14
C ILE A 50 11.61 -12.80 7.04
N THR A 51 10.82 -12.25 7.94
CA THR A 51 9.36 -12.23 7.83
C THR A 51 8.88 -10.81 7.56
N PHE A 52 8.02 -10.66 6.57
CA PHE A 52 7.42 -9.39 6.21
C PHE A 52 5.90 -9.53 6.19
N PHE A 53 5.23 -8.66 6.91
CA PHE A 53 3.77 -8.59 6.94
C PHE A 53 3.32 -7.19 6.49
N GLN A 54 2.38 -7.14 5.57
CA GLN A 54 1.83 -5.88 5.07
C GLN A 54 0.38 -6.10 4.61
N SER A 55 -0.47 -5.10 4.76
CA SER A 55 -1.71 -5.02 4.00
C SER A 55 -1.42 -4.51 2.59
N ASP A 56 -2.13 -5.02 1.59
CA ASP A 56 -1.99 -4.61 0.18
C ASP A 56 -2.57 -3.22 -0.09
N ASN A 57 -3.64 -2.85 0.62
CA ASN A 57 -4.32 -1.57 0.50
C ASN A 57 -5.08 -1.20 1.78
N GLY A 58 -5.65 -0.01 1.79
CA GLY A 58 -6.58 0.40 2.83
C GLY A 58 -7.87 -0.42 2.85
N PRO A 59 -8.70 -0.29 3.89
CA PRO A 59 -9.94 -1.08 4.03
C PRO A 59 -10.92 -0.80 2.90
N SER A 60 -11.63 -1.85 2.49
CA SER A 60 -12.65 -1.80 1.47
C SER A 60 -13.93 -1.12 1.97
N ARG A 61 -14.53 -0.32 1.10
CA ARG A 61 -15.91 0.21 1.23
C ARG A 61 -16.73 -0.09 -0.03
N GLU A 62 -16.41 -1.18 -0.70
CA GLU A 62 -17.11 -1.61 -1.91
C GLU A 62 -18.53 -2.06 -1.60
N SER A 63 -19.50 -1.58 -2.38
CA SER A 63 -20.89 -2.00 -2.31
C SER A 63 -21.12 -3.50 -2.64
N ARG A 64 -20.08 -4.18 -3.13
CA ARG A 64 -20.11 -5.60 -3.55
C ARG A 64 -19.76 -6.59 -2.45
N ASN A 65 -19.46 -6.15 -1.25
CA ASN A 65 -19.21 -7.04 -0.10
C ASN A 65 -20.54 -7.53 0.50
N TRP A 66 -21.26 -8.34 -0.21
CA TRP A 66 -22.59 -8.86 0.13
C TRP A 66 -22.49 -9.93 1.23
N LEU A 67 -22.48 -9.50 2.48
CA LEU A 67 -22.40 -10.42 3.60
C LEU A 67 -23.75 -11.04 3.97
N ASP A 68 -24.81 -10.24 3.83
CA ASP A 68 -26.19 -10.61 4.22
C ASP A 68 -27.19 -10.47 3.08
N GLY A 69 -26.70 -10.26 1.84
CA GLY A 69 -27.54 -9.98 0.66
C GLY A 69 -27.90 -8.50 0.48
N ASN A 70 -27.48 -7.61 1.38
CA ASN A 70 -27.63 -6.17 1.23
C ASN A 70 -26.59 -5.59 0.28
N LEU A 71 -26.99 -4.57 -0.47
CA LEU A 71 -26.11 -3.78 -1.35
C LEU A 71 -25.42 -2.63 -0.61
N ASP A 72 -25.66 -2.48 0.68
CA ASP A 72 -25.06 -1.43 1.49
C ASP A 72 -23.54 -1.58 1.59
N PRO A 73 -22.81 -0.46 1.55
CA PRO A 73 -21.36 -0.48 1.67
C PRO A 73 -20.92 -1.15 2.97
N TYR A 74 -19.92 -2.02 2.87
CA TYR A 74 -19.30 -2.65 4.02
C TYR A 74 -18.31 -1.69 4.71
N TYR A 75 -18.44 -1.53 6.03
CA TYR A 75 -17.64 -0.61 6.83
C TYR A 75 -16.79 -1.33 7.91
N GLY A 76 -16.42 -2.59 7.70
CA GLY A 76 -15.67 -3.38 8.68
C GLY A 76 -14.30 -2.83 9.04
N GLY A 77 -13.59 -2.26 8.07
CA GLY A 77 -12.31 -1.59 8.27
C GLY A 77 -12.43 -0.10 8.56
N SER A 78 -11.35 0.52 9.06
CA SER A 78 -11.28 1.95 9.31
C SER A 78 -9.89 2.48 8.94
N THR A 79 -9.85 3.59 8.21
CA THR A 79 -8.62 4.35 7.93
C THR A 79 -8.27 5.34 9.05
N GLY A 80 -9.06 5.35 10.13
CA GLY A 80 -8.95 6.37 11.16
C GLY A 80 -9.21 7.76 10.60
N LYS A 81 -8.23 8.64 10.68
CA LYS A 81 -8.29 10.00 10.14
C LYS A 81 -7.82 10.15 8.69
N LEU A 82 -7.29 9.09 8.08
CA LEU A 82 -6.72 9.15 6.74
C LEU A 82 -7.82 9.23 5.68
N LYS A 83 -7.61 10.09 4.69
CA LYS A 83 -8.54 10.31 3.58
C LYS A 83 -8.52 9.13 2.61
N GLY A 84 -9.69 8.74 2.12
CA GLY A 84 -9.85 7.66 1.16
C GLY A 84 -9.83 6.26 1.79
N HIS A 85 -10.04 5.25 0.96
CA HIS A 85 -10.13 3.83 1.29
C HIS A 85 -9.54 3.03 0.14
N LYS A 86 -9.71 1.71 0.09
CA LYS A 86 -9.37 0.91 -1.09
C LYS A 86 -9.89 1.57 -2.36
N PHE A 87 -9.13 1.53 -3.45
CA PHE A 87 -9.31 2.27 -4.72
C PHE A 87 -9.00 3.77 -4.67
N SER A 88 -8.45 4.26 -3.57
CA SER A 88 -8.01 5.65 -3.43
C SER A 88 -6.49 5.75 -3.45
N LEU A 89 -5.93 6.77 -4.08
CA LEU A 89 -4.51 7.12 -3.95
C LEU A 89 -4.23 8.15 -2.83
N PHE A 90 -5.26 8.53 -2.06
CA PHE A 90 -5.04 9.22 -0.78
C PHE A 90 -4.49 8.25 0.28
N GLU A 91 -3.95 8.78 1.37
CA GLU A 91 -3.26 7.99 2.41
C GLU A 91 -4.11 6.83 2.95
N GLY A 92 -5.44 7.01 3.08
CA GLY A 92 -6.34 5.96 3.56
C GLY A 92 -6.44 4.74 2.64
N GLY A 93 -6.11 4.89 1.36
CA GLY A 93 -6.08 3.78 0.41
C GLY A 93 -4.71 3.09 0.28
N ILE A 94 -3.61 3.83 0.48
CA ILE A 94 -2.25 3.35 0.17
C ILE A 94 -1.31 3.28 1.38
N ARG A 95 -1.58 4.00 2.48
CA ARG A 95 -0.75 3.95 3.68
C ARG A 95 -1.12 2.75 4.55
N SER A 96 -0.60 1.60 4.17
CA SER A 96 -0.83 0.34 4.86
C SER A 96 0.19 0.10 5.97
N PRO A 97 -0.22 -0.53 7.11
CA PRO A 97 0.74 -0.98 8.11
C PRO A 97 1.64 -2.07 7.55
N ALA A 98 2.92 -2.02 7.92
CA ALA A 98 3.90 -3.03 7.57
C ALA A 98 4.77 -3.39 8.78
N ILE A 99 5.17 -4.65 8.86
CA ILE A 99 6.08 -5.17 9.89
C ILE A 99 7.15 -5.98 9.17
N ILE A 100 8.41 -5.71 9.49
CA ILE A 100 9.54 -6.52 9.07
C ILE A 100 10.27 -7.06 10.30
N ASN A 101 10.61 -8.33 10.27
CA ASN A 101 11.33 -8.99 11.33
C ASN A 101 12.43 -9.89 10.76
N TRP A 102 13.65 -9.72 11.26
CA TRP A 102 14.80 -10.57 11.00
C TRP A 102 15.70 -10.53 12.23
N PRO A 103 15.46 -11.36 13.26
CA PRO A 103 16.05 -11.22 14.59
C PRO A 103 17.58 -11.12 14.60
N LYS A 104 18.24 -11.86 13.70
CA LYS A 104 19.71 -11.86 13.59
C LYS A 104 20.28 -10.52 13.09
N ASN A 105 19.51 -9.73 12.34
CA ASN A 105 20.06 -8.57 11.61
C ASN A 105 19.30 -7.26 11.85
N ILE A 106 18.03 -7.32 12.19
CA ILE A 106 17.21 -6.10 12.40
C ILE A 106 16.98 -5.93 13.90
N PRO A 107 17.36 -4.78 14.50
CA PRO A 107 17.08 -4.48 15.90
C PRO A 107 15.58 -4.49 16.19
N SER A 108 15.18 -5.10 17.29
CA SER A 108 13.77 -5.18 17.68
C SER A 108 13.22 -3.86 18.23
N GLY A 109 11.90 -3.70 18.19
CA GLY A 109 11.19 -2.59 18.85
C GLY A 109 11.29 -1.24 18.14
N GLN A 110 11.78 -1.19 16.91
CA GLN A 110 11.87 0.05 16.14
C GLN A 110 10.52 0.47 15.57
N VAL A 111 10.30 1.78 15.50
CA VAL A 111 9.23 2.40 14.72
C VAL A 111 9.88 3.28 13.66
N ILE A 112 9.68 2.96 12.39
CA ILE A 112 10.29 3.64 11.26
C ILE A 112 9.23 4.49 10.58
N ASN A 113 9.51 5.80 10.47
CA ASN A 113 8.62 6.76 9.82
C ASN A 113 9.00 7.07 8.36
N GLU A 114 10.15 6.58 7.93
CA GLU A 114 10.57 6.70 6.53
C GLU A 114 9.65 5.88 5.62
N PRO A 115 9.22 6.43 4.49
CA PRO A 115 8.32 5.73 3.59
C PRO A 115 9.04 4.67 2.77
N GLY A 116 8.39 3.53 2.60
CA GLY A 116 8.70 2.49 1.63
C GLY A 116 7.49 2.14 0.80
N VAL A 117 7.68 1.34 -0.23
CA VAL A 117 6.60 0.82 -1.10
C VAL A 117 6.71 -0.69 -1.25
N ALA A 118 5.62 -1.36 -1.63
CA ALA A 118 5.60 -2.82 -1.76
C ALA A 118 6.65 -3.36 -2.74
N MET A 119 7.03 -2.58 -3.74
CA MET A 119 8.09 -2.94 -4.70
C MET A 119 9.47 -3.11 -4.04
N ASP A 120 9.69 -2.54 -2.87
CA ASP A 120 10.95 -2.62 -2.12
C ASP A 120 11.20 -4.01 -1.51
N ILE A 121 10.15 -4.81 -1.35
CA ILE A 121 10.24 -6.15 -0.76
C ILE A 121 11.17 -7.02 -1.59
N PHE A 122 11.01 -7.02 -2.91
CA PHE A 122 11.78 -7.88 -3.82
C PHE A 122 13.28 -7.59 -3.78
N PRO A 123 13.78 -6.36 -4.04
CA PRO A 123 15.20 -6.04 -3.95
C PRO A 123 15.76 -6.22 -2.53
N THR A 124 14.96 -6.00 -1.50
CA THR A 124 15.37 -6.22 -0.11
C THR A 124 15.67 -7.70 0.16
N PHE A 125 14.79 -8.59 -0.29
CA PHE A 125 14.97 -10.04 -0.10
C PHE A 125 16.12 -10.58 -0.95
N LEU A 126 16.27 -10.11 -2.18
CA LEU A 126 17.42 -10.47 -3.02
C LEU A 126 18.74 -10.05 -2.37
N THR A 127 18.81 -8.81 -1.85
CA THR A 127 20.01 -8.34 -1.14
C THR A 127 20.30 -9.18 0.09
N ALA A 128 19.27 -9.51 0.88
CA ALA A 128 19.44 -10.38 2.06
C ALA A 128 19.92 -11.78 1.70
N ALA A 129 19.56 -12.27 0.53
CA ALA A 129 20.04 -13.54 -0.03
C ALA A 129 21.44 -13.44 -0.67
N GLY A 130 22.09 -12.28 -0.67
CA GLY A 130 23.43 -12.07 -1.23
C GLY A 130 23.46 -11.89 -2.75
N VAL A 131 22.34 -11.58 -3.38
CA VAL A 131 22.26 -11.34 -4.84
C VAL A 131 22.74 -9.93 -5.15
N ASP A 132 23.63 -9.80 -6.15
CA ASP A 132 24.04 -8.50 -6.70
C ASP A 132 22.91 -7.92 -7.56
N LEU A 133 22.38 -6.77 -7.15
CA LEU A 133 21.28 -6.10 -7.83
C LEU A 133 21.71 -5.27 -9.05
N ASN A 134 23.01 -5.01 -9.25
CA ASN A 134 23.50 -4.13 -10.32
C ASN A 134 23.17 -4.62 -11.73
N GLN A 135 22.85 -5.89 -11.89
CA GLN A 135 22.46 -6.49 -13.15
C GLN A 135 20.96 -6.46 -13.45
N TYR A 136 20.15 -5.89 -12.54
CA TYR A 136 18.69 -5.84 -12.64
C TYR A 136 18.20 -4.40 -12.65
N GLU A 137 17.28 -4.10 -13.54
CA GLU A 137 16.50 -2.87 -13.51
C GLU A 137 15.26 -3.08 -12.61
N LEU A 138 15.24 -2.46 -11.43
CA LEU A 138 14.20 -2.64 -10.42
C LEU A 138 13.61 -1.28 -10.03
N ASP A 139 12.29 -1.20 -10.00
CA ASP A 139 11.57 0.00 -9.53
C ASP A 139 11.67 0.16 -8.01
N GLY A 140 11.71 -0.95 -7.25
CA GLY A 140 11.89 -0.95 -5.81
C GLY A 140 13.34 -0.73 -5.38
N LYS A 141 13.53 -0.39 -4.12
CA LYS A 141 14.84 -0.16 -3.48
C LYS A 141 15.03 -1.09 -2.29
N ASN A 142 16.29 -1.45 -2.01
CA ASN A 142 16.63 -2.21 -0.81
C ASN A 142 16.43 -1.34 0.44
N ILE A 143 15.54 -1.74 1.34
CA ILE A 143 15.24 -1.01 2.58
C ILE A 143 16.04 -1.51 3.80
N LEU A 144 16.93 -2.50 3.68
CA LEU A 144 17.75 -2.96 4.81
C LEU A 144 18.53 -1.84 5.49
N PRO A 145 19.18 -0.89 4.76
CA PRO A 145 19.86 0.23 5.41
C PRO A 145 18.92 1.11 6.25
N MET A 146 17.65 1.24 5.83
CA MET A 146 16.64 1.99 6.56
C MET A 146 16.24 1.27 7.86
N VAL A 147 16.01 -0.05 7.80
CA VAL A 147 15.52 -0.82 8.96
C VAL A 147 16.63 -1.30 9.90
N ILE A 148 17.88 -1.39 9.44
CA ILE A 148 19.03 -1.82 10.27
C ILE A 148 19.78 -0.62 10.87
N GLU A 149 20.00 0.42 10.04
CA GLU A 149 20.92 1.52 10.35
C GLU A 149 20.17 2.86 10.60
N GLY A 150 18.84 2.88 10.44
CA GLY A 150 18.02 4.09 10.58
C GLY A 150 18.28 5.13 9.49
N LYS A 151 18.77 4.72 8.31
CA LYS A 151 18.96 5.62 7.17
C LYS A 151 17.63 6.10 6.61
N LYS A 152 17.65 7.22 5.93
CA LYS A 152 16.50 7.73 5.19
C LYS A 152 16.13 6.80 4.04
N SER A 153 14.90 6.91 3.57
CA SER A 153 14.46 6.25 2.35
C SER A 153 15.38 6.62 1.18
N SER A 154 15.71 5.65 0.34
CA SER A 154 16.53 5.84 -0.86
C SER A 154 15.69 6.26 -2.08
N HIS A 155 14.41 6.48 -1.91
CA HIS A 155 13.53 6.99 -2.96
C HIS A 155 13.59 8.51 -3.04
N ASP A 156 13.86 9.07 -4.22
CA ASP A 156 13.75 10.50 -4.50
C ASP A 156 12.28 10.96 -4.60
N GLY A 157 11.38 10.03 -4.83
CA GLY A 157 9.94 10.21 -4.87
C GLY A 157 9.23 8.86 -4.98
N LEU A 158 8.02 8.80 -4.46
CA LEU A 158 7.15 7.63 -4.54
C LEU A 158 5.99 7.93 -5.45
N PHE A 159 5.61 6.97 -6.29
CA PHE A 159 4.62 7.14 -7.34
C PHE A 159 3.58 6.02 -7.30
N TRP A 160 2.35 6.37 -7.61
CA TRP A 160 1.24 5.43 -7.73
C TRP A 160 0.35 5.82 -8.91
N GLU A 161 -0.20 4.81 -9.55
CA GLU A 161 -1.28 4.98 -10.52
C GLU A 161 -2.38 3.94 -10.28
N MET A 162 -3.59 4.32 -10.57
CA MET A 162 -4.74 3.42 -10.62
C MET A 162 -5.84 4.04 -11.46
N ASN A 163 -6.19 3.40 -12.57
CA ASN A 163 -7.10 3.97 -13.56
C ASN A 163 -6.63 5.38 -14.00
N GLU A 164 -7.50 6.40 -13.88
CA GLU A 164 -7.15 7.79 -14.18
C GLU A 164 -6.40 8.52 -13.06
N GLN A 165 -6.33 7.94 -11.88
CA GLN A 165 -5.63 8.54 -10.74
C GLN A 165 -4.12 8.43 -10.90
N THR A 166 -3.41 9.45 -10.47
CA THR A 166 -1.95 9.44 -10.33
C THR A 166 -1.57 10.16 -9.05
N ALA A 167 -0.66 9.61 -8.27
CA ALA A 167 -0.12 10.27 -7.10
C ALA A 167 1.42 10.27 -7.11
N VAL A 168 1.98 11.34 -6.55
CA VAL A 168 3.41 11.44 -6.26
C VAL A 168 3.60 11.96 -4.84
N ARG A 169 4.54 11.35 -4.11
CA ARG A 169 5.04 11.85 -2.83
C ARG A 169 6.52 12.16 -2.95
N LYS A 170 6.92 13.36 -2.59
CA LYS A 170 8.30 13.79 -2.48
C LYS A 170 8.49 14.50 -1.16
N ASP A 171 9.34 13.97 -0.31
CA ASP A 171 9.49 14.41 1.08
C ASP A 171 8.13 14.43 1.82
N LYS A 172 7.75 15.60 2.34
CA LYS A 172 6.46 15.81 3.02
C LYS A 172 5.29 16.12 2.07
N TRP A 173 5.58 16.48 0.83
CA TRP A 173 4.55 16.86 -0.12
C TRP A 173 3.99 15.65 -0.86
N LYS A 174 2.68 15.61 -0.97
CA LYS A 174 1.98 14.63 -1.78
C LYS A 174 0.97 15.32 -2.68
N LEU A 175 1.01 14.98 -3.96
CA LEU A 175 0.03 15.42 -4.95
C LEU A 175 -0.76 14.22 -5.44
N VAL A 176 -2.10 14.36 -5.46
CA VAL A 176 -3.02 13.40 -6.07
C VAL A 176 -3.75 14.07 -7.21
N LEU A 177 -3.69 13.45 -8.39
CA LEU A 177 -4.40 13.86 -9.60
C LEU A 177 -5.59 12.92 -9.82
N ASN A 178 -6.76 13.49 -10.09
CA ASN A 178 -8.02 12.78 -10.33
C ASN A 178 -8.34 11.76 -9.23
N GLY A 179 -8.04 12.11 -7.97
CA GLY A 179 -8.18 11.21 -6.83
C GLY A 179 -9.61 10.75 -6.62
N HIS A 180 -9.77 9.50 -6.18
CA HIS A 180 -11.03 8.93 -5.71
C HIS A 180 -11.02 8.77 -4.18
N LEU A 181 -12.17 8.80 -3.55
CA LEU A 181 -12.31 8.55 -2.12
C LEU A 181 -12.52 7.06 -1.84
N VAL A 182 -13.25 6.39 -2.71
CA VAL A 182 -13.49 4.95 -2.80
C VAL A 182 -13.68 4.60 -4.29
N GLU A 183 -13.95 3.32 -4.60
CA GLU A 183 -14.28 2.90 -5.98
C GLU A 183 -15.42 3.76 -6.55
N ASP A 184 -15.23 4.29 -7.76
CA ASP A 184 -16.18 5.09 -8.52
C ASP A 184 -16.71 6.37 -7.83
N VAL A 185 -16.05 6.82 -6.75
CA VAL A 185 -16.38 8.07 -6.06
C VAL A 185 -15.22 9.06 -6.17
N PRO A 186 -15.22 9.95 -7.16
CA PRO A 186 -14.17 10.93 -7.33
C PRO A 186 -14.11 11.92 -6.16
N SER A 187 -12.92 12.45 -5.93
CA SER A 187 -12.71 13.60 -5.05
C SER A 187 -13.31 14.87 -5.69
N GLU A 188 -13.68 15.84 -4.88
CA GLU A 188 -14.16 17.14 -5.35
C GLU A 188 -13.12 17.91 -6.18
N ASP A 189 -11.85 17.69 -5.88
CA ASP A 189 -10.69 18.32 -6.53
C ASP A 189 -9.93 17.35 -7.43
N ASN A 190 -9.79 17.69 -8.72
CA ASN A 190 -8.95 16.96 -9.66
C ASN A 190 -7.43 17.07 -9.38
N VAL A 191 -7.03 18.06 -8.58
CA VAL A 191 -5.66 18.26 -8.14
C VAL A 191 -5.70 18.56 -6.65
N HIS A 192 -5.08 17.71 -5.85
CA HIS A 192 -5.01 17.84 -4.40
C HIS A 192 -3.55 17.78 -3.92
N LEU A 193 -3.07 18.87 -3.33
CA LEU A 193 -1.74 18.96 -2.71
C LEU A 193 -1.86 18.91 -1.20
N SER A 194 -1.13 18.01 -0.57
CA SER A 194 -1.07 17.84 0.89
C SER A 194 0.35 18.01 1.44
N ASP A 195 0.46 18.51 2.66
CA ASP A 195 1.67 18.48 3.51
C ASP A 195 1.49 17.37 4.55
N LEU A 196 2.00 16.18 4.29
CA LEU A 196 1.79 14.99 5.13
C LEU A 196 2.47 15.07 6.51
N GLU A 197 3.40 15.98 6.70
CA GLU A 197 4.03 16.24 8.00
C GLU A 197 3.06 16.95 8.95
N ASN A 198 2.29 17.91 8.41
CA ASN A 198 1.37 18.74 9.19
C ASN A 198 -0.09 18.29 9.07
N ASP A 199 -0.47 17.65 7.96
CA ASP A 199 -1.83 17.15 7.68
C ASP A 199 -1.78 15.77 7.02
N MET A 200 -1.51 14.73 7.84
CA MET A 200 -1.53 13.34 7.39
C MET A 200 -2.93 12.89 6.91
N ALA A 201 -3.97 13.60 7.32
CA ALA A 201 -5.35 13.33 6.94
C ALA A 201 -5.70 13.84 5.54
N GLU A 202 -4.81 14.62 4.90
CA GLU A 202 -5.04 15.24 3.59
C GLU A 202 -6.36 16.04 3.56
N SER A 203 -6.69 16.68 4.69
CA SER A 203 -7.95 17.39 4.89
C SER A 203 -7.97 18.76 4.21
N ILE A 204 -6.79 19.36 4.00
CA ILE A 204 -6.63 20.68 3.44
C ILE A 204 -5.93 20.59 2.08
N ASN A 205 -6.62 21.04 1.02
CA ASN A 205 -5.98 21.15 -0.28
C ASN A 205 -5.14 22.43 -0.36
N LEU A 206 -3.82 22.27 -0.47
CA LEU A 206 -2.87 23.36 -0.47
C LEU A 206 -2.46 23.85 -1.86
N LYS A 207 -3.12 23.39 -2.94
CA LYS A 207 -2.74 23.70 -4.33
C LYS A 207 -2.65 25.19 -4.63
N GLU A 208 -3.59 25.98 -4.09
CA GLU A 208 -3.61 27.45 -4.29
C GLU A 208 -2.60 28.17 -3.42
N LYS A 209 -2.30 27.64 -2.23
CA LYS A 209 -1.31 28.22 -1.31
C LYS A 209 0.12 28.00 -1.78
N TYR A 210 0.39 26.88 -2.47
CA TYR A 210 1.73 26.52 -2.96
C TYR A 210 1.69 26.16 -4.46
N PRO A 211 1.37 27.12 -5.35
CA PRO A 211 1.16 26.86 -6.77
C PRO A 211 2.43 26.39 -7.50
N GLN A 212 3.61 26.79 -7.05
CA GLN A 212 4.87 26.34 -7.67
C GLN A 212 5.17 24.87 -7.36
N ILE A 213 4.96 24.45 -6.10
CA ILE A 213 5.11 23.03 -5.68
C ILE A 213 4.08 22.19 -6.40
N THR A 214 2.83 22.65 -6.48
CA THR A 214 1.76 21.98 -7.23
C THR A 214 2.14 21.75 -8.68
N LYS A 215 2.67 22.79 -9.35
CA LYS A 215 3.10 22.71 -10.76
C LYS A 215 4.27 21.74 -10.95
N GLU A 216 5.27 21.79 -10.06
CA GLU A 216 6.43 20.89 -10.09
C GLU A 216 6.00 19.43 -9.94
N LEU A 217 5.25 19.10 -8.87
CA LEU A 217 4.82 17.74 -8.62
C LEU A 217 3.85 17.21 -9.68
N LYS A 218 2.97 18.07 -10.21
CA LYS A 218 2.10 17.69 -11.32
C LYS A 218 2.91 17.28 -12.55
N LYS A 219 3.95 18.05 -12.88
CA LYS A 219 4.84 17.70 -13.99
C LYS A 219 5.54 16.38 -13.76
N ILE A 220 6.13 16.18 -12.58
CA ILE A 220 6.83 14.95 -12.20
C ILE A 220 5.88 13.73 -12.29
N ALA A 221 4.67 13.85 -11.75
CA ALA A 221 3.67 12.77 -11.80
C ALA A 221 3.26 12.42 -13.23
N GLN A 222 3.06 13.43 -14.08
CA GLN A 222 2.68 13.25 -15.48
C GLN A 222 3.82 12.66 -16.33
N ASP A 223 5.05 13.12 -16.13
CA ASP A 223 6.24 12.61 -16.84
C ASP A 223 6.45 11.12 -16.48
N TRP A 224 6.35 10.77 -15.18
CA TRP A 224 6.46 9.38 -14.72
C TRP A 224 5.38 8.48 -15.33
N ARG A 225 4.12 8.92 -15.31
CA ARG A 225 3.01 8.16 -15.88
C ARG A 225 3.17 7.94 -17.38
N THR A 226 3.54 9.01 -18.11
CA THR A 226 3.81 8.91 -19.55
C THR A 226 4.92 7.90 -19.84
N GLY A 227 5.97 7.85 -19.02
CA GLY A 227 7.04 6.87 -19.14
C GLY A 227 6.53 5.43 -19.02
N ILE A 228 5.66 5.15 -18.04
CA ILE A 228 5.06 3.82 -17.86
C ILE A 228 4.12 3.45 -18.99
N GLU A 229 3.26 4.37 -19.44
CA GLU A 229 2.33 4.14 -20.53
C GLU A 229 3.08 3.86 -21.85
N ASN A 230 4.15 4.61 -22.14
CA ASN A 230 4.99 4.39 -23.30
C ASN A 230 5.69 3.01 -23.26
N ARG A 231 6.20 2.60 -22.08
CA ARG A 231 6.80 1.27 -21.89
C ARG A 231 5.77 0.17 -22.10
N TRP A 232 4.56 0.34 -21.56
CA TRP A 232 3.47 -0.59 -21.77
C TRP A 232 3.12 -0.74 -23.25
N GLU A 233 2.95 0.35 -23.96
CA GLU A 233 2.55 0.35 -25.37
C GLU A 233 3.64 -0.22 -26.30
N ASN A 234 4.90 0.09 -26.04
CA ASN A 234 6.00 -0.25 -26.95
C ASN A 234 6.66 -1.61 -26.63
N GLU A 235 6.68 -2.02 -25.36
CA GLU A 235 7.42 -3.22 -24.95
C GLU A 235 6.51 -4.39 -24.53
N TRP A 236 5.44 -4.11 -23.80
CA TRP A 236 4.59 -5.14 -23.20
C TRP A 236 3.38 -5.49 -24.04
N LEU A 237 2.65 -4.51 -24.54
CA LEU A 237 1.45 -4.74 -25.34
C LEU A 237 1.71 -5.59 -26.60
N PRO A 238 2.81 -5.40 -27.34
CA PRO A 238 3.15 -6.27 -28.47
C PRO A 238 3.41 -7.72 -28.07
N LYS A 239 3.97 -7.95 -26.87
CA LYS A 239 4.23 -9.30 -26.35
C LYS A 239 2.98 -9.96 -25.77
N ALA A 240 2.03 -9.17 -25.27
CA ALA A 240 0.77 -9.64 -24.70
C ALA A 240 -0.30 -9.96 -25.76
N ASN A 241 -0.11 -9.55 -27.01
CA ASN A 241 -1.05 -9.82 -28.09
C ASN A 241 -1.24 -11.32 -28.31
N GLY A 242 -2.45 -11.79 -28.01
CA GLY A 242 -2.87 -13.18 -28.13
C GLY A 242 -2.96 -13.95 -26.82
N THR A 243 -2.50 -13.42 -25.68
CA THR A 243 -2.50 -14.14 -24.41
C THR A 243 -3.46 -13.59 -23.36
N THR A 244 -3.83 -12.32 -23.41
CA THR A 244 -4.55 -11.67 -22.30
C THR A 244 -5.96 -11.18 -22.63
N GLY A 245 -6.39 -11.14 -23.86
CA GLY A 245 -7.69 -10.55 -24.24
C GLY A 245 -7.85 -9.06 -23.82
N TYR A 246 -6.76 -8.43 -23.41
CA TYR A 246 -6.78 -7.04 -22.97
C TYR A 246 -6.82 -6.13 -24.21
N VAL A 247 -7.99 -5.62 -24.50
CA VAL A 247 -8.17 -4.60 -25.55
C VAL A 247 -8.26 -3.25 -24.88
N LYS A 248 -7.32 -2.35 -25.20
CA LYS A 248 -7.40 -0.94 -24.79
C LYS A 248 -8.77 -0.40 -25.27
N LYS A 249 -9.67 -0.06 -24.38
CA LYS A 249 -10.89 0.69 -24.75
C LYS A 249 -10.42 2.07 -25.22
N LYS A 250 -10.65 2.36 -26.49
CA LYS A 250 -10.45 3.70 -27.05
C LYS A 250 -11.45 4.69 -26.46
#